data_01ccd0e8b68946559f5f09c8a3c40b05
#
_entry.id   01ccd0e8b68946559f5f09c8a3c40b05
#
_cell.length_a   1.000
_cell.length_b   1.000
_cell.length_c   1.000
_cell.angle_alpha   90.00
_cell.angle_beta   90.00
_cell.angle_gamma   90.00
#
_symmetry.space_group_name_H-M   'P 1'
#
loop_
_entity.id
_entity.type
_entity.pdbx_description
1 polymer ?
#
loop_
_entity_poly.entity_id
_entity_poly.type
_entity_poly.pdbx_seq_one_letter_code
_entity_poly.pdbx_strand_id
1 'polypeptide(L)'
;SLHDALPICQTSLNLYRVIFVTKLSMMKIVDGGEFDVSKRMVASTKLQEGDEIVDVSVLKEQKDIILQTKDGYFLKFSLEEIPEKKKGAVGVRGMKLTGTDQVENVYYTRPGMADPVIEFKEKQFDLSRIKTGRRDSKGTKPRV
;
A
#
# COMPACT_ATOMS: atom_id res chain seq x y z
N SER A 1 -21.60 5.77 6.18
CA SER A 1 -21.64 5.07 7.44
C SER A 1 -21.27 3.62 7.28
N LEU A 2 -20.98 2.96 8.38
CA LEU A 2 -20.54 1.56 8.32
C LEU A 2 -21.65 0.61 7.92
N HIS A 3 -22.89 0.92 8.23
CA HIS A 3 -23.97 0.06 7.79
C HIS A 3 -24.16 0.13 6.29
N ASP A 4 -23.77 1.23 5.67
CA ASP A 4 -23.77 1.33 4.22
C ASP A 4 -22.65 0.51 3.63
N ALA A 5 -21.62 0.21 4.41
CA ALA A 5 -20.50 -0.59 3.93
C ALA A 5 -20.90 -2.04 3.68
N LEU A 6 -21.94 -2.55 4.28
CA LEU A 6 -22.36 -3.93 4.09
C LEU A 6 -22.85 -4.21 2.67
N PRO A 7 -23.81 -3.48 2.13
CA PRO A 7 -24.14 -3.61 0.71
C PRO A 7 -23.01 -3.08 -0.17
N ILE A 8 -22.28 -2.09 0.33
CA ILE A 8 -21.13 -1.55 -0.38
C ILE A 8 -20.02 -2.58 -0.51
N CYS A 9 -19.80 -3.43 0.49
CA CYS A 9 -18.74 -4.42 0.45
C CYS A 9 -18.77 -5.29 -0.80
N GLN A 10 -19.92 -5.73 -1.22
CA GLN A 10 -20.03 -6.56 -2.41
C GLN A 10 -20.08 -5.73 -3.68
N THR A 11 -21.01 -4.81 -3.76
CA THR A 11 -21.24 -4.03 -4.97
C THR A 11 -20.08 -3.09 -5.25
N SER A 12 -19.55 -2.43 -4.22
CA SER A 12 -18.46 -1.48 -4.39
C SER A 12 -17.14 -2.14 -4.71
N LEU A 13 -16.86 -3.32 -4.21
CA LEU A 13 -15.63 -4.03 -4.56
C LEU A 13 -15.58 -4.36 -6.04
N ASN A 14 -16.73 -4.60 -6.67
CA ASN A 14 -16.79 -4.83 -8.10
C ASN A 14 -16.45 -3.58 -8.91
N LEU A 15 -16.61 -2.38 -8.30
CA LEU A 15 -16.36 -1.10 -8.96
C LEU A 15 -14.97 -0.55 -8.66
N TYR A 16 -14.31 -1.05 -7.63
CA TYR A 16 -13.03 -0.52 -7.19
C TYR A 16 -11.93 -1.55 -7.35
N ARG A 17 -10.70 -1.07 -7.31
CA ARG A 17 -9.52 -1.90 -7.25
C ARG A 17 -9.05 -1.97 -5.81
N VAL A 18 -8.37 -3.05 -5.45
CA VAL A 18 -7.84 -3.24 -4.10
C VAL A 18 -6.32 -3.39 -4.20
N ILE A 19 -5.61 -2.65 -3.37
CA ILE A 19 -4.16 -2.75 -3.31
C ILE A 19 -3.73 -3.57 -2.10
N PHE A 20 -2.76 -4.45 -2.30
CA PHE A 20 -2.14 -5.25 -1.25
C PHE A 20 -0.67 -4.88 -1.15
N VAL A 21 -0.19 -4.71 0.08
CA VAL A 21 1.23 -4.43 0.36
C VAL A 21 1.70 -5.38 1.44
N THR A 22 2.86 -6.02 1.22
CA THR A 22 3.42 -6.96 2.18
C THR A 22 4.67 -6.40 2.85
N LYS A 23 5.09 -7.04 3.95
CA LYS A 23 6.27 -6.58 4.68
C LYS A 23 7.56 -6.74 3.87
N LEU A 24 7.61 -7.66 2.92
CA LEU A 24 8.74 -7.80 2.00
C LEU A 24 8.62 -6.88 0.79
N SER A 25 7.71 -5.93 0.86
CA SER A 25 7.48 -4.91 -0.18
C SER A 25 6.89 -5.44 -1.47
N MET A 26 6.24 -6.59 -1.45
CA MET A 26 5.50 -7.07 -2.61
C MET A 26 4.16 -6.36 -2.66
N MET A 27 3.76 -5.95 -3.84
CA MET A 27 2.57 -5.13 -4.05
C MET A 27 1.84 -5.57 -5.28
N LYS A 28 0.52 -5.45 -5.25
CA LYS A 28 -0.31 -5.64 -6.43
C LYS A 28 -1.63 -4.91 -6.26
N ILE A 29 -2.23 -4.60 -7.41
CA ILE A 29 -3.58 -4.07 -7.46
C ILE A 29 -4.44 -5.15 -8.10
N VAL A 30 -5.55 -5.47 -7.46
CA VAL A 30 -6.46 -6.51 -7.91
C VAL A 30 -7.84 -5.90 -8.14
N ASP A 31 -8.49 -6.28 -9.23
CA ASP A 31 -9.86 -5.89 -9.50
C ASP A 31 -10.76 -6.43 -8.38
N GLY A 32 -11.55 -5.57 -7.79
CA GLY A 32 -12.46 -5.96 -6.70
C GLY A 32 -13.46 -7.03 -7.11
N GLY A 33 -13.77 -7.15 -8.40
CA GLY A 33 -14.65 -8.17 -8.91
C GLY A 33 -14.11 -9.59 -8.78
N GLU A 34 -12.82 -9.76 -8.47
CA GLU A 34 -12.23 -11.08 -8.23
C GLU A 34 -12.49 -11.61 -6.82
N PHE A 35 -13.08 -10.81 -5.95
CA PHE A 35 -13.33 -11.22 -4.57
C PHE A 35 -14.74 -11.74 -4.39
N ASP A 36 -14.84 -12.90 -3.75
CA ASP A 36 -16.10 -13.47 -3.32
C ASP A 36 -16.45 -12.87 -1.97
N VAL A 37 -17.72 -12.47 -1.79
CA VAL A 37 -18.18 -11.87 -0.54
C VAL A 37 -18.02 -12.79 0.68
N SER A 38 -18.04 -14.09 0.47
CA SER A 38 -17.89 -15.04 1.55
C SER A 38 -16.44 -15.26 1.97
N LYS A 39 -15.49 -14.73 1.22
CA LYS A 39 -14.06 -14.93 1.48
C LYS A 39 -13.43 -13.65 1.98
N ARG A 40 -12.47 -13.80 2.86
CA ARG A 40 -11.67 -12.67 3.32
C ARG A 40 -10.67 -12.28 2.24
N MET A 41 -10.52 -10.98 1.98
CA MET A 41 -9.58 -10.51 0.98
C MET A 41 -8.15 -10.98 1.25
N VAL A 42 -7.73 -10.95 2.51
CA VAL A 42 -6.38 -11.37 2.90
C VAL A 42 -6.11 -12.82 2.54
N ALA A 43 -7.09 -13.70 2.75
CA ALA A 43 -6.94 -15.11 2.45
C ALA A 43 -6.91 -15.39 0.95
N SER A 44 -7.30 -14.43 0.14
CA SER A 44 -7.33 -14.57 -1.32
C SER A 44 -6.01 -14.19 -1.99
N THR A 45 -5.02 -13.73 -1.22
CA THR A 45 -3.75 -13.27 -1.76
C THR A 45 -2.65 -14.29 -1.53
N LYS A 46 -1.88 -14.55 -2.58
CA LYS A 46 -0.71 -15.43 -2.49
C LYS A 46 0.48 -14.66 -1.93
N LEU A 47 1.11 -15.22 -0.91
CA LEU A 47 2.29 -14.64 -0.27
C LEU A 47 3.50 -15.54 -0.48
N GLN A 48 4.68 -14.93 -0.48
CA GLN A 48 5.94 -15.66 -0.46
C GLN A 48 6.18 -16.18 0.96
N GLU A 49 7.02 -17.19 1.08
CA GLU A 49 7.37 -17.73 2.39
C GLU A 49 8.00 -16.66 3.27
N GLY A 50 7.53 -16.56 4.50
CA GLY A 50 8.02 -15.57 5.45
C GLY A 50 7.46 -14.17 5.27
N ASP A 51 6.55 -13.97 4.33
CA ASP A 51 5.94 -12.68 4.09
C ASP A 51 4.60 -12.55 4.81
N GLU A 52 4.16 -11.32 5.03
CA GLU A 52 2.90 -11.01 5.68
C GLU A 52 2.27 -9.77 5.05
N ILE A 53 0.94 -9.69 5.08
CA ILE A 53 0.22 -8.51 4.63
C ILE A 53 0.43 -7.37 5.63
N VAL A 54 0.84 -6.22 5.14
CA VAL A 54 0.96 -5.00 5.94
C VAL A 54 -0.25 -4.09 5.71
N ASP A 55 -0.73 -3.99 4.49
CA ASP A 55 -1.84 -3.11 4.16
C ASP A 55 -2.70 -3.69 3.06
N VAL A 56 -4.01 -3.53 3.21
CA VAL A 56 -5.00 -3.82 2.19
C VAL A 56 -5.94 -2.62 2.14
N SER A 57 -6.03 -1.97 1.00
CA SER A 57 -6.86 -0.77 0.86
C SER A 57 -7.64 -0.79 -0.44
N VAL A 58 -8.83 -0.21 -0.39
CA VAL A 58 -9.62 0.02 -1.60
C VAL A 58 -9.15 1.31 -2.24
N LEU A 59 -8.78 1.25 -3.51
CA LEU A 59 -8.34 2.42 -4.26
C LEU A 59 -9.54 3.20 -4.75
N LYS A 60 -9.60 4.49 -4.42
CA LYS A 60 -10.64 5.42 -4.85
C LYS A 60 -10.01 6.62 -5.54
N GLU A 61 -9.42 7.51 -4.75
CA GLU A 61 -8.86 8.77 -5.25
C GLU A 61 -7.38 8.91 -4.93
N GLN A 62 -6.77 7.89 -4.38
CA GLN A 62 -5.36 7.95 -4.01
C GLN A 62 -4.49 8.13 -5.26
N LYS A 63 -3.48 8.96 -5.16
CA LYS A 63 -2.56 9.27 -6.24
C LYS A 63 -1.22 8.57 -6.07
N ASP A 64 -0.61 8.76 -4.92
CA ASP A 64 0.71 8.21 -4.61
C ASP A 64 0.64 7.35 -3.37
N ILE A 65 1.59 6.43 -3.26
CA ILE A 65 1.77 5.60 -2.08
C ILE A 65 3.13 5.90 -1.47
N ILE A 66 3.19 5.88 -0.14
CA ILE A 66 4.42 6.09 0.62
C ILE A 66 4.65 4.86 1.49
N LEU A 67 5.78 4.21 1.31
CA LEU A 67 6.19 3.06 2.11
C LEU A 67 7.20 3.50 3.15
N GLN A 68 6.97 3.08 4.39
CA GLN A 68 7.89 3.34 5.49
C GLN A 68 8.43 2.01 6.00
N THR A 69 9.74 1.88 6.10
CA THR A 69 10.37 0.65 6.58
C THR A 69 10.70 0.73 8.06
N LYS A 70 10.94 -0.43 8.64
CA LYS A 70 11.34 -0.56 10.03
C LYS A 70 12.62 0.24 10.33
N ASP A 71 13.56 0.28 9.40
CA ASP A 71 14.82 1.00 9.56
C ASP A 71 14.70 2.51 9.30
N GLY A 72 13.52 2.99 8.95
CA GLY A 72 13.27 4.42 8.77
C GLY A 72 13.46 4.95 7.36
N TYR A 73 13.45 4.08 6.37
CA TYR A 73 13.46 4.50 4.97
C TYR A 73 12.05 4.79 4.50
N PHE A 74 11.92 5.81 3.66
CA PHE A 74 10.66 6.16 3.03
C PHE A 74 10.81 6.17 1.53
N LEU A 75 9.81 5.66 0.83
CA LEU A 75 9.76 5.75 -0.64
C LEU A 75 8.34 6.15 -1.04
N LYS A 76 8.24 7.19 -1.85
CA LYS A 76 6.99 7.68 -2.41
C LYS A 76 7.03 7.49 -3.92
N PHE A 77 5.99 6.88 -4.48
CA PHE A 77 5.89 6.74 -5.93
C PHE A 77 4.42 6.70 -6.35
N SER A 78 4.19 6.89 -7.65
CA SER A 78 2.84 6.89 -8.19
C SER A 78 2.23 5.50 -8.15
N LEU A 79 0.95 5.43 -7.79
CA LEU A 79 0.19 4.18 -7.84
C LEU A 79 0.09 3.63 -9.26
N GLU A 80 0.29 4.46 -10.27
CA GLU A 80 0.29 4.02 -11.66
C GLU A 80 1.44 3.07 -11.99
N GLU A 81 2.48 3.05 -11.16
CA GLU A 81 3.60 2.14 -11.36
C GLU A 81 3.32 0.72 -10.86
N ILE A 82 2.18 0.49 -10.24
CA ILE A 82 1.80 -0.84 -9.73
C ILE A 82 0.85 -1.48 -10.72
N PRO A 83 1.21 -2.65 -11.30
CA PRO A 83 0.35 -3.31 -12.27
C PRO A 83 -0.85 -3.98 -11.59
N GLU A 84 -1.93 -4.09 -12.36
CA GLU A 84 -3.07 -4.88 -11.95
C GLU A 84 -2.79 -6.36 -12.19
N LYS A 85 -3.03 -7.18 -11.18
CA LYS A 85 -2.74 -8.61 -11.21
C LYS A 85 -3.95 -9.40 -10.73
N LYS A 86 -3.96 -10.68 -11.00
CA LYS A 86 -4.96 -11.59 -10.43
C LYS A 86 -4.71 -11.76 -8.94
N LYS A 87 -5.76 -12.06 -8.18
CA LYS A 87 -5.62 -12.21 -6.72
C LYS A 87 -4.63 -13.31 -6.31
N GLY A 88 -4.45 -14.32 -7.14
CA GLY A 88 -3.50 -15.40 -6.89
C GLY A 88 -2.05 -15.08 -7.25
N ALA A 89 -1.77 -13.92 -7.83
CA ALA A 89 -0.41 -13.55 -8.21
C ALA A 89 0.35 -12.96 -7.03
N VAL A 90 1.67 -13.10 -7.04
CA VAL A 90 2.53 -12.56 -5.98
C VAL A 90 2.64 -11.03 -6.05
N GLY A 91 2.66 -10.48 -7.25
CA GLY A 91 2.80 -9.05 -7.44
C GLY A 91 4.20 -8.62 -7.81
N VAL A 92 4.49 -7.34 -7.62
CA VAL A 92 5.78 -6.73 -7.95
C VAL A 92 6.39 -6.09 -6.70
N ARG A 93 7.70 -5.90 -6.73
CA ARG A 93 8.39 -5.27 -5.60
C ARG A 93 8.15 -3.76 -5.62
N GLY A 94 7.74 -3.20 -4.48
CA GLY A 94 7.50 -1.77 -4.34
C GLY A 94 8.76 -0.97 -4.08
N MET A 95 9.62 -1.46 -3.15
CA MET A 95 10.89 -0.81 -2.89
C MET A 95 11.95 -1.86 -2.57
N LYS A 96 13.21 -1.48 -2.75
CA LYS A 96 14.34 -2.35 -2.41
C LYS A 96 14.62 -2.26 -0.93
N LEU A 97 14.52 -3.39 -0.26
CA LEU A 97 14.83 -3.49 1.16
C LEU A 97 16.27 -3.91 1.35
N THR A 98 16.91 -3.38 2.39
CA THR A 98 18.31 -3.69 2.70
C THR A 98 18.39 -4.60 3.92
N GLY A 99 19.12 -5.70 3.79
CA GLY A 99 19.31 -6.63 4.91
C GLY A 99 18.00 -7.23 5.37
N THR A 100 17.72 -7.07 6.67
CA THR A 100 16.50 -7.60 7.29
C THR A 100 15.39 -6.56 7.41
N ASP A 101 15.52 -5.43 6.73
CA ASP A 101 14.50 -4.39 6.77
C ASP A 101 13.18 -4.89 6.17
N GLN A 102 12.10 -4.24 6.55
CA GLN A 102 10.76 -4.61 6.08
C GLN A 102 9.85 -3.40 6.09
N VAL A 103 8.82 -3.43 5.24
CA VAL A 103 7.80 -2.39 5.23
C VAL A 103 6.99 -2.51 6.52
N GLU A 104 6.82 -1.40 7.21
CA GLU A 104 6.12 -1.36 8.49
C GLU A 104 4.82 -0.59 8.41
N ASN A 105 4.83 0.53 7.66
CA ASN A 105 3.65 1.37 7.51
C ASN A 105 3.49 1.80 6.06
N VAL A 106 2.24 2.06 5.68
CA VAL A 106 1.87 2.49 4.34
C VAL A 106 0.97 3.70 4.44
N TYR A 107 1.24 4.71 3.64
CA TYR A 107 0.45 5.94 3.60
C TYR A 107 0.09 6.25 2.15
N TYR A 108 -0.97 7.03 1.97
CA TYR A 108 -1.45 7.42 0.64
C TYR A 108 -1.61 8.93 0.58
N THR A 109 -1.39 9.48 -0.62
CA THR A 109 -1.73 10.87 -0.90
C THR A 109 -2.95 10.95 -1.78
N ARG A 110 -3.67 12.07 -1.73
CA ARG A 110 -4.86 12.30 -2.55
C ARG A 110 -4.81 13.66 -3.19
N PRO A 111 -5.26 13.80 -4.45
CA PRO A 111 -5.30 15.10 -5.10
C PRO A 111 -6.15 16.09 -4.32
N GLY A 112 -5.66 17.31 -4.18
CA GLY A 112 -6.40 18.37 -3.50
C GLY A 112 -6.45 18.27 -1.99
N MET A 113 -5.75 17.32 -1.39
CA MET A 113 -5.69 17.16 0.06
C MET A 113 -4.25 17.25 0.55
N ALA A 114 -4.09 17.74 1.78
CA ALA A 114 -2.78 17.78 2.40
C ALA A 114 -2.26 16.36 2.61
N ASP A 115 -0.95 16.18 2.46
CA ASP A 115 -0.33 14.90 2.72
C ASP A 115 -0.36 14.59 4.22
N PRO A 116 -0.34 13.30 4.59
CA PRO A 116 -0.38 12.92 5.99
C PRO A 116 0.81 13.47 6.78
N VAL A 117 0.57 13.79 8.04
CA VAL A 117 1.62 14.12 9.01
C VAL A 117 1.65 13.02 10.03
N ILE A 118 2.82 12.44 10.26
CA ILE A 118 2.98 11.30 11.15
C ILE A 118 3.94 11.64 12.27
N GLU A 119 3.93 10.83 13.32
CA GLU A 119 4.96 10.91 14.35
C GLU A 119 6.11 9.99 13.95
N PHE A 120 7.31 10.56 13.84
CA PHE A 120 8.50 9.82 13.46
C PHE A 120 9.68 10.32 14.30
N LYS A 121 10.33 9.38 15.01
CA LYS A 121 11.44 9.69 15.91
C LYS A 121 11.05 10.78 16.94
N GLU A 122 9.88 10.65 17.53
CA GLU A 122 9.34 11.53 18.55
C GLU A 122 9.04 12.95 18.06
N LYS A 123 9.01 13.16 16.74
CA LYS A 123 8.69 14.46 16.14
C LYS A 123 7.62 14.28 15.09
N GLN A 124 6.89 15.36 14.82
CA GLN A 124 5.93 15.35 13.74
C GLN A 124 6.68 15.48 12.42
N PHE A 125 6.36 14.59 11.49
CA PHE A 125 6.98 14.57 10.17
C PHE A 125 5.90 14.66 9.11
N ASP A 126 5.98 15.72 8.30
CA ASP A 126 5.05 15.94 7.19
C ASP A 126 5.53 15.14 5.97
N LEU A 127 4.72 14.21 5.52
CA LEU A 127 5.10 13.33 4.41
C LEU A 127 5.22 14.06 3.07
N SER A 128 4.73 15.30 2.98
CA SER A 128 4.94 16.11 1.78
C SER A 128 6.42 16.43 1.54
N ARG A 129 7.24 16.29 2.57
CA ARG A 129 8.69 16.50 2.45
C ARG A 129 9.40 15.38 1.67
N ILE A 130 8.73 14.26 1.46
CA ILE A 130 9.30 13.14 0.72
C ILE A 130 9.06 13.38 -0.77
N LYS A 131 10.14 13.39 -1.54
CA LYS A 131 10.03 13.59 -2.98
C LYS A 131 9.52 12.32 -3.64
N THR A 132 8.72 12.49 -4.69
CA THR A 132 8.23 11.36 -5.48
C THR A 132 9.39 10.73 -6.25
N GLY A 133 9.57 9.44 -6.03
CA GLY A 133 10.57 8.65 -6.73
C GLY A 133 9.92 7.63 -7.65
N ARG A 134 10.59 6.51 -7.82
CA ARG A 134 10.11 5.42 -8.66
C ARG A 134 9.96 4.15 -7.86
N ARG A 135 9.01 3.30 -8.29
CA ARG A 135 8.86 1.96 -7.74
C ARG A 135 10.17 1.19 -7.88
N ASP A 136 10.40 0.31 -6.92
CA ASP A 136 11.60 -0.54 -6.89
C ASP A 136 12.90 0.21 -6.65
N SER A 137 12.80 1.37 -6.00
CA SER A 137 13.95 2.13 -5.53
C SER A 137 14.20 1.85 -4.05
N LYS A 138 15.34 2.27 -3.55
CA LYS A 138 15.71 2.07 -2.15
C LYS A 138 15.00 3.03 -1.20
N GLY A 139 14.64 4.20 -1.69
CA GLY A 139 14.07 5.23 -0.83
C GLY A 139 15.14 6.03 -0.12
N THR A 140 14.69 6.86 0.84
CA THR A 140 15.59 7.75 1.58
C THR A 140 15.28 7.68 3.07
N LYS A 141 16.30 7.98 3.87
CA LYS A 141 16.17 8.17 5.32
C LYS A 141 16.08 9.68 5.58
N PRO A 142 14.89 10.19 5.89
CA PRO A 142 14.79 11.64 6.14
C PRO A 142 15.47 12.03 7.44
N ARG A 143 16.01 13.21 7.46
CA ARG A 143 16.54 13.81 8.69
C ARG A 143 15.41 14.48 9.44
N VAL A 144 15.30 14.16 10.70
CA VAL A 144 14.23 14.71 11.55
C VAL A 144 14.81 15.32 12.80
#